data_50f98c08988a6a260c56cdc68b3a4df0
#
_entry.id   50f98c08988a6a260c56cdc68b3a4df0
#
_cell.length_a   1.000
_cell.length_b   1.000
_cell.length_c   1.000
_cell.angle_alpha   90.00
_cell.angle_beta   90.00
_cell.angle_gamma   90.00
#
_symmetry.space_group_name_H-M   'P 1'
#
loop_
_entity.id
_entity.type
_entity.pdbx_description
1 polymer ?
#
loop_
_entity_poly.entity_id
_entity_poly.type
_entity_poly.pdbx_seq_one_letter_code
_entity_poly.pdbx_strand_id
1 'polypeptide(L)'
;MTLDAATAARFAQIALGHVAREFPHKLDHVPGDDGDALPPRALHPAFFGSFDWHSCVHGWWLLLTLRARFPELATAIDPLADATLTPAKLAAERAYLDRPGSGGFERP
;
A
#
# COMPACT_ATOMS: atom_id res chain seq x y z
N MET A 1 4.96 3.90 -26.64
CA MET A 1 6.18 3.66 -25.84
C MET A 1 6.09 2.29 -25.20
N THR A 2 7.13 1.50 -25.34
CA THR A 2 7.17 0.13 -24.79
C THR A 2 7.99 0.14 -23.50
N LEU A 3 7.42 -0.41 -22.42
CA LEU A 3 8.12 -0.59 -21.16
C LEU A 3 9.03 -1.82 -21.25
N ASP A 4 10.33 -1.64 -21.05
CA ASP A 4 11.28 -2.75 -21.05
C ASP A 4 11.56 -3.26 -19.62
N ALA A 5 12.21 -4.42 -19.52
CA ALA A 5 12.47 -5.07 -18.23
C ALA A 5 13.38 -4.23 -17.33
N ALA A 6 14.37 -3.54 -17.88
CA ALA A 6 15.28 -2.70 -17.09
C ALA A 6 14.55 -1.51 -16.49
N THR A 7 13.68 -0.85 -17.25
CA THR A 7 12.87 0.27 -16.76
C THR A 7 11.86 -0.19 -15.73
N ALA A 8 11.21 -1.35 -15.99
CA ALA A 8 10.28 -1.95 -15.03
C ALA A 8 10.95 -2.26 -13.70
N ALA A 9 12.17 -2.81 -13.73
CA ALA A 9 12.93 -3.09 -12.51
C ALA A 9 13.24 -1.81 -11.72
N ARG A 10 13.56 -0.72 -12.40
CA ARG A 10 13.82 0.57 -11.75
C ARG A 10 12.56 1.12 -11.08
N PHE A 11 11.41 1.06 -11.75
CA PHE A 11 10.14 1.49 -11.16
C PHE A 11 9.78 0.62 -9.95
N ALA A 12 10.00 -0.70 -10.05
CA ALA A 12 9.75 -1.61 -8.93
C ALA A 12 10.63 -1.26 -7.73
N GLN A 13 11.91 -0.94 -7.93
CA GLN A 13 12.82 -0.56 -6.84
C GLN A 13 12.36 0.73 -6.16
N ILE A 14 11.88 1.70 -6.93
CA ILE A 14 11.36 2.95 -6.36
C ILE A 14 10.14 2.64 -5.48
N ALA A 15 9.18 1.88 -5.98
CA ALA A 15 7.97 1.55 -5.22
C ALA A 15 8.29 0.70 -3.99
N LEU A 16 9.17 -0.31 -4.12
CA LEU A 16 9.60 -1.14 -2.99
C LEU A 16 10.26 -0.29 -1.89
N GLY A 17 10.88 0.83 -2.27
CA GLY A 17 11.55 1.72 -1.33
C GLY A 17 10.59 2.51 -0.45
N HIS A 18 9.29 2.59 -0.78
CA HIS A 18 8.36 3.42 0.01
C HIS A 18 7.09 2.73 0.47
N VAL A 19 6.63 1.62 -0.15
CA VAL A 19 5.33 1.01 0.21
C VAL A 19 5.31 0.44 1.63
N ALA A 20 6.47 0.16 2.21
CA ALA A 20 6.58 -0.32 3.59
C ALA A 20 7.27 0.69 4.51
N ARG A 21 7.40 1.94 4.09
CA ARG A 21 7.97 3.02 4.89
C ARG A 21 6.83 3.75 5.59
N GLU A 22 6.68 3.54 6.88
CA GLU A 22 5.57 4.09 7.66
C GLU A 22 5.63 5.61 7.82
N PHE A 23 6.81 6.16 8.02
CA PHE A 23 6.96 7.59 8.27
C PHE A 23 7.98 8.23 7.32
N PRO A 24 7.79 9.50 6.90
CA PRO A 24 6.65 10.37 7.17
C PRO A 24 5.38 9.91 6.45
N HIS A 25 4.20 10.23 7.05
CA HIS A 25 2.93 9.75 6.51
C HIS A 25 1.82 10.76 6.84
N LYS A 26 0.98 11.06 5.87
CA LYS A 26 -0.20 11.87 6.06
C LYS A 26 -1.41 10.95 6.25
N LEU A 27 -2.10 11.09 7.37
CA LEU A 27 -3.32 10.35 7.66
C LEU A 27 -4.54 11.18 7.25
N ASP A 28 -5.31 10.68 6.28
CA ASP A 28 -6.63 11.22 5.93
C ASP A 28 -7.69 10.45 6.69
N HIS A 29 -7.55 10.44 8.01
CA HIS A 29 -8.34 9.65 8.94
C HIS A 29 -9.10 10.58 9.87
N VAL A 30 -10.41 10.37 10.00
CA VAL A 30 -11.27 11.17 10.88
C VAL A 30 -11.50 10.36 12.16
N PRO A 31 -10.85 10.73 13.29
CA PRO A 31 -11.09 10.06 14.54
C PRO A 31 -12.49 10.39 15.07
N GLY A 32 -13.23 9.37 15.49
CA GLY A 32 -14.50 9.55 16.18
C GLY A 32 -14.34 9.73 17.67
N ASP A 33 -13.24 9.20 18.24
CA ASP A 33 -12.89 9.29 19.66
C ASP A 33 -11.38 9.04 19.84
N ASP A 34 -10.92 9.05 21.09
CA ASP A 34 -9.49 8.84 21.40
C ASP A 34 -8.98 7.48 20.95
N GLY A 35 -9.83 6.46 20.92
CA GLY A 35 -9.46 5.12 20.50
C GLY A 35 -9.15 5.02 19.02
N ASP A 36 -9.55 6.00 18.22
CA ASP A 36 -9.27 6.07 16.79
C ASP A 36 -7.93 6.74 16.47
N ALA A 37 -7.23 7.30 17.46
CA ALA A 37 -5.94 7.97 17.26
C ALA A 37 -4.82 6.94 17.25
N LEU A 38 -4.66 6.26 16.11
CA LEU A 38 -3.73 5.15 15.94
C LEU A 38 -2.66 5.47 14.89
N PRO A 39 -1.47 4.84 14.97
CA PRO A 39 -0.44 5.01 13.94
C PRO A 39 -0.87 4.37 12.62
N PRO A 40 -0.20 4.75 11.49
CA PRO A 40 -0.58 4.24 10.17
C PRO A 40 -0.70 2.71 10.09
N ARG A 41 0.27 1.96 10.63
CA ARG A 41 0.26 0.49 10.55
C ARG A 41 -0.91 -0.17 11.30
N ALA A 42 -1.49 0.53 12.29
CA ALA A 42 -2.65 0.00 13.02
C ALA A 42 -3.94 0.28 12.25
N LEU A 43 -4.05 1.43 11.58
CA LEU A 43 -5.19 1.78 10.75
C LEU A 43 -5.19 1.05 9.43
N HIS A 44 -4.02 0.90 8.83
CA HIS A 44 -3.83 0.31 7.50
C HIS A 44 -2.73 -0.76 7.56
N PRO A 45 -3.05 -1.99 8.02
CA PRO A 45 -2.03 -3.03 8.18
C PRO A 45 -1.33 -3.42 6.88
N ALA A 46 -1.99 -3.29 5.73
CA ALA A 46 -1.40 -3.56 4.43
C ALA A 46 -0.84 -2.28 3.79
N PHE A 47 -1.55 -1.16 3.91
CA PHE A 47 -1.24 0.08 3.17
C PHE A 47 -0.80 1.21 4.10
N PHE A 48 0.06 0.87 5.06
CA PHE A 48 0.58 1.83 6.05
C PHE A 48 1.75 2.66 5.54
N GLY A 49 2.35 2.27 4.44
CA GLY A 49 3.57 2.89 3.91
C GLY A 49 3.31 4.07 2.99
N SER A 50 4.38 4.49 2.32
CA SER A 50 4.38 5.66 1.44
C SER A 50 4.01 6.93 2.19
N PHE A 51 3.68 8.01 1.49
CA PHE A 51 3.33 9.26 2.15
C PHE A 51 1.90 9.24 2.69
N ASP A 52 1.00 8.56 1.99
CA ASP A 52 -0.41 8.40 2.42
C ASP A 52 -0.96 7.06 1.91
N TRP A 53 -2.20 6.76 2.33
CA TRP A 53 -2.88 5.53 1.93
C TRP A 53 -3.02 5.41 0.41
N HIS A 54 -3.39 6.50 -0.25
CA HIS A 54 -3.55 6.51 -1.71
C HIS A 54 -2.26 6.14 -2.43
N SER A 55 -1.16 6.78 -2.09
CA SER A 55 0.13 6.51 -2.73
C SER A 55 0.61 5.09 -2.42
N CYS A 56 0.32 4.57 -1.23
CA CYS A 56 0.67 3.20 -0.87
C CYS A 56 -0.12 2.18 -1.71
N VAL A 57 -1.43 2.36 -1.85
CA VAL A 57 -2.27 1.50 -2.69
C VAL A 57 -1.80 1.54 -4.13
N HIS A 58 -1.54 2.73 -4.66
CA HIS A 58 -1.04 2.87 -6.03
C HIS A 58 0.35 2.26 -6.21
N GLY A 59 1.22 2.38 -5.21
CA GLY A 59 2.54 1.73 -5.24
C GLY A 59 2.42 0.21 -5.32
N TRP A 60 1.53 -0.39 -4.55
CA TRP A 60 1.28 -1.82 -4.61
C TRP A 60 0.64 -2.24 -5.93
N TRP A 61 -0.29 -1.44 -6.45
CA TRP A 61 -0.86 -1.71 -7.77
C TRP A 61 0.21 -1.71 -8.86
N LEU A 62 1.09 -0.73 -8.83
CA LEU A 62 2.23 -0.68 -9.75
C LEU A 62 3.09 -1.94 -9.64
N LEU A 63 3.48 -2.31 -8.41
CA LEU A 63 4.33 -3.49 -8.17
C LEU A 63 3.69 -4.77 -8.71
N LEU A 64 2.42 -4.99 -8.42
CA LEU A 64 1.73 -6.21 -8.86
C LEU A 64 1.51 -6.21 -10.38
N THR A 65 1.26 -5.06 -10.99
CA THR A 65 1.12 -4.92 -12.44
C THR A 65 2.46 -5.22 -13.13
N LEU A 66 3.57 -4.68 -12.61
CA LEU A 66 4.90 -4.94 -13.15
C LEU A 66 5.27 -6.42 -13.00
N ARG A 67 4.97 -7.02 -11.85
CA ARG A 67 5.25 -8.44 -11.60
C ARG A 67 4.50 -9.33 -12.60
N ALA A 68 3.24 -9.02 -12.87
CA ALA A 68 2.44 -9.80 -13.82
C ALA A 68 3.01 -9.72 -15.23
N ARG A 69 3.54 -8.56 -15.61
CA ARG A 69 4.09 -8.33 -16.94
C ARG A 69 5.54 -8.78 -17.06
N PHE A 70 6.30 -8.72 -15.98
CA PHE A 70 7.72 -9.09 -15.92
C PHE A 70 7.92 -10.09 -14.76
N PRO A 71 7.65 -11.39 -14.99
CA PRO A 71 7.68 -12.39 -13.91
C PRO A 71 9.02 -12.50 -13.18
N GLU A 72 10.13 -12.11 -13.80
CA GLU A 72 11.44 -12.08 -13.17
C GLU A 72 11.51 -11.13 -11.97
N LEU A 73 10.59 -10.16 -11.87
CA LEU A 73 10.52 -9.25 -10.72
C LEU A 73 9.94 -9.92 -9.47
N ALA A 74 9.40 -11.13 -9.58
CA ALA A 74 8.82 -11.84 -8.43
C ALA A 74 9.84 -12.03 -7.31
N THR A 75 11.11 -12.29 -7.64
CA THR A 75 12.17 -12.45 -6.63
C THR A 75 12.31 -11.21 -5.74
N ALA A 76 12.18 -10.02 -6.31
CA ALA A 76 12.29 -8.77 -5.55
C ALA A 76 10.99 -8.39 -4.85
N ILE A 77 9.83 -8.69 -5.44
CA ILE A 77 8.53 -8.20 -4.98
C ILE A 77 7.86 -9.17 -4.00
N ASP A 78 7.89 -10.48 -4.29
CA ASP A 78 7.08 -11.46 -3.57
C ASP A 78 7.38 -11.54 -2.06
N PRO A 79 8.64 -11.45 -1.58
CA PRO A 79 8.85 -11.51 -0.13
C PRO A 79 8.09 -10.44 0.62
N LEU A 80 8.08 -9.21 0.13
CA LEU A 80 7.34 -8.12 0.77
C LEU A 80 5.84 -8.25 0.55
N ALA A 81 5.41 -8.65 -0.66
CA ALA A 81 4.00 -8.85 -0.97
C ALA A 81 3.39 -9.94 -0.09
N ASP A 82 4.08 -11.06 0.09
CA ASP A 82 3.59 -12.17 0.91
C ASP A 82 3.47 -11.78 2.38
N ALA A 83 4.36 -10.93 2.87
CA ALA A 83 4.31 -10.46 4.25
C ALA A 83 3.26 -9.36 4.46
N THR A 84 2.95 -8.57 3.42
CA THR A 84 2.12 -7.35 3.53
C THR A 84 0.69 -7.59 3.08
N LEU A 85 0.49 -8.29 1.97
CA LEU A 85 -0.83 -8.48 1.36
C LEU A 85 -1.45 -9.81 1.79
N THR A 86 -1.47 -10.07 3.08
CA THR A 86 -2.09 -11.29 3.63
C THR A 86 -3.61 -11.15 3.63
N PRO A 87 -4.36 -12.29 3.58
CA PRO A 87 -5.82 -12.22 3.67
C PRO A 87 -6.33 -11.47 4.89
N ALA A 88 -5.70 -11.66 6.04
CA ALA A 88 -6.10 -10.98 7.28
C ALA A 88 -5.90 -9.47 7.21
N LYS A 89 -4.75 -9.02 6.67
CA LYS A 89 -4.46 -7.60 6.53
C LYS A 89 -5.37 -6.93 5.51
N LEU A 90 -5.64 -7.59 4.39
CA LEU A 90 -6.54 -7.08 3.37
C LEU A 90 -7.99 -7.01 3.88
N ALA A 91 -8.41 -7.99 4.68
CA ALA A 91 -9.73 -7.96 5.32
C ALA A 91 -9.86 -6.78 6.28
N ALA A 92 -8.79 -6.46 7.03
CA ALA A 92 -8.76 -5.30 7.91
C ALA A 92 -8.84 -3.99 7.13
N GLU A 93 -8.18 -3.89 5.98
CA GLU A 93 -8.28 -2.71 5.11
C GLU A 93 -9.71 -2.53 4.59
N ARG A 94 -10.35 -3.61 4.19
CA ARG A 94 -11.74 -3.56 3.75
C ARG A 94 -12.68 -3.11 4.87
N ALA A 95 -12.47 -3.64 6.07
CA ALA A 95 -13.27 -3.26 7.24
C ALA A 95 -13.13 -1.77 7.56
N TYR A 96 -11.94 -1.20 7.36
CA TYR A 96 -11.72 0.23 7.53
C TYR A 96 -12.64 1.05 6.61
N LEU A 97 -12.82 0.63 5.37
CA LEU A 97 -13.67 1.35 4.40
C LEU A 97 -15.15 1.33 4.79
N ASP A 98 -15.56 0.38 5.61
CA ASP A 98 -16.95 0.26 6.07
C ASP A 98 -17.23 1.06 7.35
N ARG A 99 -16.21 1.63 8.00
CA ARG A 99 -16.40 2.40 9.23
C ARG A 99 -17.03 3.77 8.94
N PRO A 100 -17.81 4.33 9.91
CA PRO A 100 -18.33 5.69 9.76
C PRO A 100 -17.21 6.71 9.59
N GLY A 101 -17.41 7.67 8.69
CA GLY A 101 -16.43 8.72 8.43
C GLY A 101 -15.35 8.37 7.42
N SER A 102 -15.33 7.14 6.86
CA SER A 102 -14.33 6.74 5.89
C SER A 102 -14.69 7.07 4.44
N GLY A 103 -15.81 7.75 4.21
CA GLY A 103 -16.33 8.02 2.87
C GLY A 103 -15.65 9.16 2.12
N GLY A 104 -14.61 9.77 2.67
CA GLY A 104 -13.98 10.94 2.10
C GLY A 104 -12.84 10.62 1.15
N PHE A 105 -11.75 11.33 1.33
CA PHE A 105 -10.61 11.33 0.41
C PHE A 105 -9.95 9.95 0.24
N GLU A 106 -9.89 9.15 1.30
CA GLU A 106 -9.22 7.85 1.24
C GLU A 106 -10.02 6.79 0.47
N ARG A 107 -11.26 7.05 0.18
CA ARG A 107 -12.08 6.10 -0.58
C ARG A 107 -11.95 6.42 -2.06
N PRO A 108 -11.24 5.61 -2.85
CA PRO A 108 -11.06 5.86 -4.28
C PRO A 108 -12.34 5.69 -5.07
#